data_fd3e0856daedf7c15771cadc73a92496
#
_entry.id   fd3e0856daedf7c15771cadc73a92496
#
_cell.length_a   1.000
_cell.length_b   1.000
_cell.length_c   1.000
_cell.angle_alpha   90.00
_cell.angle_beta   90.00
_cell.angle_gamma   90.00
#
_symmetry.space_group_name_H-M   'P 1'
#
loop_
_entity.id
_entity.type
_entity.pdbx_description
1 polymer ?
#
loop_
_entity_poly.entity_id
_entity_poly.type
_entity_poly.pdbx_seq_one_letter_code
_entity_poly.pdbx_strand_id
1 'polypeptide(L)'
;MLKHAKTQEMQRSMVDTVVLFRSSRSLSLATRNHPSATVSYRQWRLLSDGKTSRKKRGGTRDINLNYENSTKKKITFQSLGCPRNFVDTEVMLGYAVSPSGGSVDGGDMEMTDNLSEADVVVINTCGFLKSARDESMAAIADALEATRENKTKLVVTGCMVNLPKQQDKILQEFPGVDAVLPSGNIDSIVETIRGLDGTKETHIRKKKRKKQKNKKGEVSDDNQSAVSSLSSRARRKSFLERGDTPRFLATPPHYAYLKIAEGCRKRCSFCVIPKLKGRLQSKPIPQVVEEFQAIIDHGTAREVILIAQDLGDYGLDFDSKKKRSSKKANKATKDLEKDNTMATTTKSHLTLLLEAILSSMDEGFNEDALEADPFWLRLLYLYPDEITPDLIDLMEADRRIVRYVDLPIQHSHDDMLKSMRRKTNSDHIKNTITTLRERLPDIYIRTSLMVGFPGETEEHFQDLLQFVREYKLDHVGVFVYSNEELAYSSKMDDQVPEDVKEDRYQRLMKEQWKIVERRNKERVEQSERLSVVIEGLKEIQEGENNEGSSATMNIVGRHAGQCPEIDGQVILEGEPRVYAGERYWVEITGYNGYDLTGKVLTEEGL
;
A
#
# COMPACT_ATOMS: atom_id res chain seq x y z
N MET A 1 -15.60 35.12 -19.98
CA MET A 1 -16.23 34.37 -18.88
C MET A 1 -16.34 32.87 -19.16
N LEU A 2 -16.81 32.39 -20.29
CA LEU A 2 -16.90 30.94 -20.62
C LEU A 2 -15.55 30.22 -20.72
N LYS A 3 -14.45 30.90 -21.06
CA LYS A 3 -13.10 30.29 -21.05
C LYS A 3 -12.54 30.10 -19.63
N HIS A 4 -12.90 30.94 -18.68
CA HIS A 4 -12.46 30.86 -17.29
C HIS A 4 -13.19 29.72 -16.53
N ALA A 5 -14.48 29.51 -16.81
CA ALA A 5 -15.28 28.45 -16.23
C ALA A 5 -14.76 27.04 -16.66
N LYS A 6 -14.49 26.84 -17.95
CA LYS A 6 -13.91 25.57 -18.44
C LYS A 6 -12.52 25.28 -17.87
N THR A 7 -11.72 26.30 -17.58
CA THR A 7 -10.39 26.12 -16.95
C THR A 7 -10.51 25.73 -15.47
N GLN A 8 -11.50 26.28 -14.75
CA GLN A 8 -11.76 25.90 -13.36
C GLN A 8 -12.38 24.51 -13.23
N GLU A 9 -13.23 24.11 -14.16
CA GLU A 9 -13.83 22.77 -14.23
C GLU A 9 -12.77 21.70 -14.55
N MET A 10 -11.87 22.00 -15.50
CA MET A 10 -10.68 21.17 -15.75
C MET A 10 -9.74 21.10 -14.53
N GLN A 11 -9.59 22.19 -13.77
CA GLN A 11 -8.77 22.22 -12.56
C GLN A 11 -9.35 21.35 -11.43
N ARG A 12 -10.68 21.34 -11.24
CA ARG A 12 -11.34 20.50 -10.23
C ARG A 12 -11.25 19.01 -10.59
N SER A 13 -11.55 18.63 -11.82
CA SER A 13 -11.41 17.24 -12.30
C SER A 13 -9.96 16.74 -12.23
N MET A 14 -8.97 17.59 -12.53
CA MET A 14 -7.55 17.24 -12.41
C MET A 14 -7.07 17.12 -10.96
N VAL A 15 -7.56 17.98 -10.07
CA VAL A 15 -7.21 17.93 -8.64
C VAL A 15 -7.76 16.65 -8.00
N ASP A 16 -8.96 16.22 -8.37
CA ASP A 16 -9.57 15.00 -7.85
C ASP A 16 -8.83 13.73 -8.34
N THR A 17 -8.27 13.72 -9.55
CA THR A 17 -7.49 12.58 -10.05
C THR A 17 -6.08 12.49 -9.45
N VAL A 18 -5.48 13.58 -9.02
CA VAL A 18 -4.11 13.62 -8.43
C VAL A 18 -4.15 13.58 -6.90
N VAL A 19 -5.24 13.99 -6.28
CA VAL A 19 -5.44 13.98 -4.83
C VAL A 19 -5.91 12.61 -4.31
N LEU A 20 -6.04 11.60 -5.16
CA LEU A 20 -6.50 10.25 -4.78
C LEU A 20 -5.49 9.37 -4.01
N PHE A 21 -4.50 9.96 -3.34
CA PHE A 21 -4.07 9.47 -2.04
C PHE A 21 -4.89 10.06 -0.87
N ARG A 22 -6.03 10.66 -1.16
CA ARG A 22 -7.09 10.92 -0.19
C ARG A 22 -8.00 9.72 -0.06
N SER A 23 -7.50 8.58 0.31
CA SER A 23 -8.38 7.65 0.98
C SER A 23 -8.38 7.99 2.46
N SER A 24 -9.05 9.02 2.87
CA SER A 24 -9.70 9.05 4.16
C SER A 24 -10.81 7.98 4.14
N ARG A 25 -10.42 6.74 3.91
CA ARG A 25 -11.25 5.61 4.28
C ARG A 25 -11.08 5.46 5.78
N SER A 26 -11.89 6.22 6.54
CA SER A 26 -12.46 5.61 7.73
C SER A 26 -13.02 4.28 7.24
N LEU A 27 -12.71 3.18 7.92
CA LEU A 27 -13.47 1.94 7.84
C LEU A 27 -14.92 2.17 8.34
N SER A 28 -15.40 3.38 8.32
CA SER A 28 -16.77 3.76 8.49
C SER A 28 -17.46 3.61 7.14
N LEU A 29 -18.07 2.48 6.91
CA LEU A 29 -19.24 2.38 6.06
C LEU A 29 -20.28 3.36 6.65
N ALA A 30 -20.29 4.59 6.15
CA ALA A 30 -21.38 5.51 6.44
C ALA A 30 -22.65 4.93 5.82
N THR A 31 -23.35 4.10 6.56
CA THR A 31 -24.71 3.68 6.25
C THR A 31 -25.62 4.89 6.41
N ARG A 32 -25.76 5.71 5.38
CA ARG A 32 -27.00 6.43 5.17
C ARG A 32 -28.04 5.41 4.75
N ASN A 33 -29.09 5.30 5.55
CA ASN A 33 -30.27 4.47 5.40
C ASN A 33 -30.66 4.17 3.93
N HIS A 34 -30.29 2.99 3.41
CA HIS A 34 -31.01 2.33 2.34
C HIS A 34 -31.05 0.82 2.64
N PRO A 35 -32.22 0.19 2.56
CA PRO A 35 -32.40 -1.22 2.90
C PRO A 35 -32.00 -2.08 1.69
N SER A 36 -30.78 -2.55 1.60
CA SER A 36 -30.39 -3.72 0.80
C SER A 36 -28.92 -3.74 0.34
N ALA A 37 -27.96 -3.46 1.21
CA ALA A 37 -26.59 -3.87 0.99
C ALA A 37 -25.93 -4.18 2.35
N THR A 38 -26.55 -5.06 3.11
CA THR A 38 -25.87 -5.74 4.20
C THR A 38 -24.92 -6.75 3.59
N VAL A 39 -23.69 -6.34 3.32
CA VAL A 39 -22.59 -7.29 3.19
C VAL A 39 -22.47 -7.93 4.57
N SER A 40 -23.03 -9.14 4.65
CA SER A 40 -23.08 -9.91 5.88
C SER A 40 -21.66 -10.15 6.40
N TYR A 41 -21.37 -9.74 7.63
CA TYR A 41 -20.17 -9.99 8.43
C TYR A 41 -19.75 -11.48 8.48
N ARG A 42 -20.50 -12.39 7.91
CA ARG A 42 -20.23 -13.84 7.89
C ARG A 42 -19.16 -14.30 6.89
N GLN A 43 -18.63 -13.44 6.04
CA GLN A 43 -17.65 -13.82 4.99
C GLN A 43 -16.19 -13.51 5.33
N TRP A 44 -15.88 -12.90 6.45
CA TRP A 44 -14.52 -12.55 6.83
C TRP A 44 -13.92 -13.62 7.74
N ARG A 45 -13.04 -14.46 7.20
CA ARG A 45 -12.26 -15.43 7.99
C ARG A 45 -10.84 -14.93 8.19
N LEU A 46 -10.29 -15.23 9.37
CA LEU A 46 -8.91 -14.98 9.73
C LEU A 46 -7.96 -15.89 8.93
N LEU A 47 -6.85 -15.36 8.44
CA LEU A 47 -5.78 -16.13 7.75
C LEU A 47 -5.03 -17.13 8.66
N SER A 48 -5.44 -17.31 9.92
CA SER A 48 -4.73 -18.14 10.90
C SER A 48 -5.20 -19.59 11.02
N ASP A 49 -6.28 -20.02 10.36
CA ASP A 49 -6.89 -21.34 10.58
C ASP A 49 -6.40 -22.47 9.65
N GLY A 50 -5.21 -22.32 9.06
CA GLY A 50 -4.59 -23.29 8.14
C GLY A 50 -4.09 -24.59 8.78
N LYS A 51 -4.84 -25.25 9.70
CA LYS A 51 -4.61 -26.65 10.09
C LYS A 51 -5.93 -27.37 10.33
N THR A 52 -6.57 -27.83 9.28
CA THR A 52 -7.61 -28.87 9.38
C THR A 52 -6.96 -30.22 9.65
N SER A 53 -6.75 -30.56 10.92
CA SER A 53 -6.52 -31.93 11.30
C SER A 53 -7.85 -32.70 11.22
N ARG A 54 -7.97 -33.62 10.25
CA ARG A 54 -8.96 -34.70 10.28
C ARG A 54 -8.86 -35.41 11.62
N LYS A 55 -9.82 -35.21 12.51
CA LYS A 55 -10.00 -36.03 13.70
C LYS A 55 -11.32 -36.77 13.66
N LYS A 56 -11.18 -38.07 13.92
CA LYS A 56 -12.22 -39.10 13.98
C LYS A 56 -13.27 -38.79 15.05
N ARG A 57 -14.50 -39.26 14.79
CA ARG A 57 -15.66 -39.27 15.68
C ARG A 57 -15.36 -39.91 17.04
N GLY A 58 -15.88 -39.34 18.10
CA GLY A 58 -15.99 -39.99 19.41
C GLY A 58 -16.39 -39.02 20.53
N GLY A 59 -17.60 -39.14 21.04
CA GLY A 59 -17.98 -38.80 22.42
C GLY A 59 -18.48 -37.38 22.68
N THR A 60 -19.79 -37.22 22.68
CA THR A 60 -20.51 -36.12 23.32
C THR A 60 -20.20 -36.05 24.82
N ARG A 61 -19.62 -34.91 25.25
CA ARG A 61 -19.73 -34.43 26.63
C ARG A 61 -20.32 -33.04 26.57
N ASP A 62 -21.52 -32.90 27.08
CA ASP A 62 -22.15 -31.60 27.34
C ASP A 62 -21.31 -30.86 28.39
N ILE A 63 -20.59 -29.84 27.96
CA ILE A 63 -19.96 -28.88 28.86
C ILE A 63 -20.90 -27.69 28.88
N ASN A 64 -21.63 -27.55 29.99
CA ASN A 64 -22.36 -26.33 30.32
C ASN A 64 -21.36 -25.21 30.55
N LEU A 65 -21.09 -24.40 29.53
CA LEU A 65 -20.36 -23.17 29.65
C LEU A 65 -21.33 -22.06 30.03
N ASN A 66 -21.34 -21.70 31.29
CA ASN A 66 -21.91 -20.43 31.74
C ASN A 66 -21.11 -19.29 31.07
N TYR A 67 -21.60 -18.77 29.95
CA TYR A 67 -21.17 -17.50 29.39
C TYR A 67 -21.69 -16.39 30.32
N GLU A 68 -20.90 -15.99 31.32
CA GLU A 68 -21.06 -14.65 31.88
C GLU A 68 -20.84 -13.64 30.73
N ASN A 69 -21.80 -12.68 30.59
CA ASN A 69 -21.81 -11.61 29.60
C ASN A 69 -20.57 -10.71 29.73
N SER A 70 -19.42 -11.16 29.25
CA SER A 70 -18.27 -10.30 29.01
C SER A 70 -18.54 -9.52 27.73
N THR A 71 -18.95 -8.27 27.86
CA THR A 71 -19.08 -7.36 26.72
C THR A 71 -17.68 -7.14 26.14
N LYS A 72 -17.45 -7.65 24.91
CA LYS A 72 -16.20 -7.45 24.18
C LYS A 72 -15.99 -5.95 23.93
N LYS A 73 -14.72 -5.50 24.03
CA LYS A 73 -14.39 -4.13 23.67
C LYS A 73 -14.62 -3.86 22.20
N LYS A 74 -15.34 -2.79 21.91
CA LYS A 74 -15.54 -2.30 20.54
C LYS A 74 -14.34 -1.46 20.10
N ILE A 75 -13.74 -1.84 18.98
CA ILE A 75 -12.55 -1.17 18.42
C ILE A 75 -12.79 -0.74 16.98
N THR A 76 -12.35 0.46 16.63
CA THR A 76 -12.34 0.94 15.25
C THR A 76 -10.94 1.36 14.82
N PHE A 77 -10.65 1.20 13.53
CA PHE A 77 -9.39 1.58 12.92
C PHE A 77 -9.62 2.57 11.79
N GLN A 78 -8.85 3.65 11.79
CA GLN A 78 -8.74 4.56 10.66
C GLN A 78 -7.34 4.44 10.06
N SER A 79 -7.24 4.05 8.78
CA SER A 79 -5.97 3.90 8.08
C SER A 79 -5.77 5.05 7.09
N LEU A 80 -4.63 5.75 7.20
CA LEU A 80 -4.27 6.87 6.33
C LEU A 80 -3.03 6.53 5.51
N GLY A 81 -2.92 7.14 4.34
CA GLY A 81 -1.78 7.04 3.46
C GLY A 81 -1.81 5.82 2.54
N CYS A 82 -0.68 5.16 2.33
CA CYS A 82 -0.46 4.20 1.24
C CYS A 82 -0.89 2.76 1.58
N PRO A 83 -1.02 1.87 0.55
CA PRO A 83 -1.35 0.46 0.73
C PRO A 83 -0.46 -0.29 1.74
N ARG A 84 0.82 0.07 1.87
CA ARG A 84 1.73 -0.53 2.87
C ARG A 84 1.29 -0.23 4.30
N ASN A 85 0.80 0.99 4.54
CA ASN A 85 0.26 1.38 5.84
C ASN A 85 -1.07 0.69 6.11
N PHE A 86 -1.86 0.48 5.05
CA PHE A 86 -3.11 -0.26 5.12
C PHE A 86 -2.91 -1.73 5.53
N VAL A 87 -1.91 -2.42 4.95
CA VAL A 87 -1.53 -3.79 5.38
C VAL A 87 -1.09 -3.81 6.86
N ASP A 88 -0.41 -2.77 7.34
CA ASP A 88 -0.10 -2.67 8.78
C ASP A 88 -1.39 -2.60 9.63
N THR A 89 -2.44 -1.93 9.16
CA THR A 89 -3.77 -1.91 9.81
C THR A 89 -4.41 -3.29 9.80
N GLU A 90 -4.41 -4.01 8.68
CA GLU A 90 -4.96 -5.36 8.57
C GLU A 90 -4.27 -6.35 9.53
N VAL A 91 -2.96 -6.21 9.72
CA VAL A 91 -2.22 -7.01 10.70
C VAL A 91 -2.62 -6.64 12.14
N MET A 92 -2.76 -5.35 12.45
CA MET A 92 -3.22 -4.93 13.78
C MET A 92 -4.64 -5.41 14.06
N LEU A 93 -5.53 -5.37 13.07
CA LEU A 93 -6.88 -5.95 13.13
C LEU A 93 -6.82 -7.45 13.41
N GLY A 94 -5.97 -8.18 12.68
CA GLY A 94 -5.76 -9.60 12.91
C GLY A 94 -5.37 -9.90 14.36
N TYR A 95 -4.43 -9.16 14.93
CA TYR A 95 -4.06 -9.32 16.35
C TYR A 95 -5.21 -8.98 17.31
N ALA A 96 -6.02 -7.97 17.00
CA ALA A 96 -7.10 -7.50 17.89
C ALA A 96 -8.26 -8.49 17.95
N VAL A 97 -8.63 -9.11 16.80
CA VAL A 97 -9.81 -9.99 16.71
C VAL A 97 -9.48 -11.49 16.78
N SER A 98 -8.19 -11.88 16.63
CA SER A 98 -7.78 -13.28 16.76
C SER A 98 -7.85 -13.77 18.20
N PRO A 99 -8.26 -15.01 18.45
CA PRO A 99 -8.09 -15.64 19.74
C PRO A 99 -6.59 -15.70 20.07
N SER A 100 -6.15 -14.99 21.09
CA SER A 100 -4.73 -14.95 21.47
C SER A 100 -4.24 -16.35 21.84
N GLY A 101 -3.28 -16.88 21.12
CA GLY A 101 -2.36 -17.95 21.45
C GLY A 101 -2.76 -18.92 22.58
N GLY A 102 -3.65 -19.88 22.28
CA GLY A 102 -3.93 -20.98 23.20
C GLY A 102 -5.07 -20.79 24.21
N SER A 103 -5.71 -19.65 24.26
CA SER A 103 -6.94 -19.42 25.03
C SER A 103 -8.16 -19.81 24.18
N VAL A 104 -9.05 -20.64 24.74
CA VAL A 104 -10.27 -21.14 24.07
C VAL A 104 -11.34 -20.05 23.92
N ASP A 105 -11.13 -18.90 24.54
CA ASP A 105 -12.04 -17.75 24.49
C ASP A 105 -11.67 -16.87 23.29
N GLY A 106 -12.60 -16.69 22.35
CA GLY A 106 -12.45 -15.84 21.17
C GLY A 106 -11.93 -14.44 21.53
N GLY A 107 -11.25 -13.76 20.58
CA GLY A 107 -10.56 -12.47 20.81
C GLY A 107 -11.38 -11.50 21.68
N ASP A 108 -10.70 -10.79 22.57
CA ASP A 108 -11.31 -9.90 23.57
C ASP A 108 -11.94 -8.64 22.96
N MET A 109 -11.83 -8.47 21.63
CA MET A 109 -12.22 -7.25 20.93
C MET A 109 -13.16 -7.56 19.76
N GLU A 110 -14.07 -6.63 19.50
CA GLU A 110 -15.04 -6.65 18.41
C GLU A 110 -14.88 -5.37 17.59
N MET A 111 -14.96 -5.50 16.26
CA MET A 111 -14.88 -4.34 15.37
C MET A 111 -16.22 -3.59 15.35
N THR A 112 -16.14 -2.27 15.28
CA THR A 112 -17.28 -1.39 15.02
C THR A 112 -16.91 -0.33 14.00
N ASP A 113 -17.85 0.01 13.11
CA ASP A 113 -17.70 1.11 12.16
C ASP A 113 -18.19 2.44 12.74
N ASN A 114 -18.85 2.39 13.90
CA ASN A 114 -19.41 3.56 14.56
C ASN A 114 -18.45 4.12 15.61
N LEU A 115 -17.83 5.27 15.33
CA LEU A 115 -16.92 5.97 16.23
C LEU A 115 -17.57 6.26 17.60
N SER A 116 -18.87 6.54 17.63
CA SER A 116 -19.59 6.87 18.87
C SER A 116 -19.81 5.65 19.77
N GLU A 117 -19.70 4.43 19.24
CA GLU A 117 -19.84 3.18 20.00
C GLU A 117 -18.48 2.55 20.33
N ALA A 118 -17.40 3.09 19.80
CA ALA A 118 -16.07 2.53 19.97
C ALA A 118 -15.53 2.79 21.40
N ASP A 119 -15.03 1.75 22.06
CA ASP A 119 -14.26 1.88 23.30
C ASP A 119 -12.82 2.35 23.00
N VAL A 120 -12.30 1.98 21.82
CA VAL A 120 -10.95 2.34 21.37
C VAL A 120 -10.96 2.70 19.90
N VAL A 121 -10.36 3.85 19.57
CA VAL A 121 -10.06 4.29 18.20
C VAL A 121 -8.57 4.19 17.95
N VAL A 122 -8.17 3.56 16.86
CA VAL A 122 -6.76 3.45 16.43
C VAL A 122 -6.58 4.17 15.11
N ILE A 123 -5.74 5.22 15.08
CA ILE A 123 -5.42 5.97 13.86
C ILE A 123 -4.03 5.58 13.37
N ASN A 124 -3.97 4.96 12.19
CA ASN A 124 -2.71 4.59 11.54
C ASN A 124 -2.31 5.70 10.56
N THR A 125 -1.34 6.54 10.98
CA THR A 125 -0.98 7.82 10.36
C THR A 125 0.04 7.69 9.23
N CYS A 126 -0.02 8.61 8.27
CA CYS A 126 1.01 8.79 7.25
C CYS A 126 1.99 9.91 7.66
N GLY A 127 3.28 9.71 7.42
CA GLY A 127 4.34 10.67 7.78
C GLY A 127 5.24 11.08 6.61
N PHE A 128 4.88 10.71 5.37
CA PHE A 128 5.76 10.85 4.22
C PHE A 128 5.88 12.29 3.72
N LEU A 129 4.76 12.94 3.40
CA LEU A 129 4.69 14.32 2.95
C LEU A 129 4.06 15.22 4.01
N LYS A 130 4.30 16.53 3.92
CA LYS A 130 3.67 17.52 4.79
C LYS A 130 2.14 17.42 4.74
N SER A 131 1.56 17.37 3.53
CA SER A 131 0.11 17.24 3.35
C SER A 131 -0.47 15.99 4.04
N ALA A 132 0.21 14.85 3.94
CA ALA A 132 -0.21 13.62 4.60
C ALA A 132 -0.06 13.68 6.13
N ARG A 133 0.91 14.45 6.64
CA ARG A 133 1.01 14.73 8.08
C ARG A 133 -0.10 15.66 8.55
N ASP A 134 -0.43 16.68 7.77
CA ASP A 134 -1.50 17.62 8.07
C ASP A 134 -2.87 16.88 8.07
N GLU A 135 -3.11 16.00 7.10
CA GLU A 135 -4.27 15.09 7.07
C GLU A 135 -4.30 14.18 8.31
N SER A 136 -3.16 13.61 8.70
CA SER A 136 -3.08 12.78 9.90
C SER A 136 -3.37 13.55 11.19
N MET A 137 -2.93 14.81 11.28
CA MET A 137 -3.24 15.69 12.42
C MET A 137 -4.74 16.06 12.44
N ALA A 138 -5.34 16.34 11.29
CA ALA A 138 -6.77 16.61 11.17
C ALA A 138 -7.59 15.37 11.60
N ALA A 139 -7.25 14.18 11.13
CA ALA A 139 -7.93 12.95 11.53
C ALA A 139 -7.85 12.66 13.04
N ILE A 140 -6.73 13.00 13.69
CA ILE A 140 -6.61 12.91 15.15
C ILE A 140 -7.55 13.90 15.84
N ALA A 141 -7.63 15.15 15.34
CA ALA A 141 -8.53 16.17 15.88
C ALA A 141 -10.01 15.76 15.73
N ASP A 142 -10.39 15.30 14.54
CA ASP A 142 -11.76 14.86 14.22
C ASP A 142 -12.18 13.67 15.11
N ALA A 143 -11.28 12.69 15.32
CA ALA A 143 -11.56 11.56 16.19
C ALA A 143 -11.74 11.98 17.65
N LEU A 144 -10.93 12.91 18.15
CA LEU A 144 -11.08 13.44 19.51
C LEU A 144 -12.37 14.22 19.69
N GLU A 145 -12.78 14.98 18.70
CA GLU A 145 -14.06 15.72 18.73
C GLU A 145 -15.25 14.75 18.69
N ALA A 146 -15.24 13.77 17.76
CA ALA A 146 -16.30 12.77 17.62
C ALA A 146 -16.46 11.89 18.87
N THR A 147 -15.42 11.70 19.64
CA THR A 147 -15.41 10.85 20.84
C THR A 147 -15.40 11.64 22.17
N ARG A 148 -15.55 12.96 22.11
CA ARG A 148 -15.41 13.88 23.25
C ARG A 148 -16.34 13.57 24.42
N GLU A 149 -17.58 13.16 24.13
CA GLU A 149 -18.60 12.86 25.13
C GLU A 149 -18.49 11.44 25.67
N ASN A 150 -17.67 10.60 25.04
CA ASN A 150 -17.50 9.19 25.38
C ASN A 150 -16.18 8.98 26.13
N LYS A 151 -16.07 7.87 26.86
CA LYS A 151 -14.81 7.43 27.48
C LYS A 151 -13.89 6.70 26.50
N THR A 152 -14.06 6.94 25.19
CA THR A 152 -13.30 6.31 24.12
C THR A 152 -11.80 6.63 24.26
N LYS A 153 -10.98 5.61 24.10
CA LYS A 153 -9.52 5.72 24.13
C LYS A 153 -8.96 5.92 22.72
N LEU A 154 -7.99 6.82 22.55
CA LEU A 154 -7.36 7.10 21.27
C LEU A 154 -5.91 6.62 21.22
N VAL A 155 -5.60 5.73 20.29
CA VAL A 155 -4.25 5.23 20.00
C VAL A 155 -3.79 5.75 18.65
N VAL A 156 -2.63 6.39 18.58
CA VAL A 156 -2.04 6.87 17.33
C VAL A 156 -0.83 6.01 16.96
N THR A 157 -0.81 5.51 15.73
CA THR A 157 0.27 4.67 15.20
C THR A 157 0.66 5.10 13.78
N GLY A 158 1.57 4.36 13.14
CA GLY A 158 1.92 4.54 11.74
C GLY A 158 3.26 5.23 11.48
N CYS A 159 3.44 5.72 10.24
CA CYS A 159 4.71 6.29 9.79
C CYS A 159 5.07 7.60 10.51
N MET A 160 4.08 8.45 10.79
CA MET A 160 4.30 9.75 11.42
C MET A 160 4.93 9.62 12.81
N VAL A 161 4.48 8.66 13.60
CA VAL A 161 4.97 8.44 14.97
C VAL A 161 6.32 7.72 15.04
N ASN A 162 6.93 7.37 13.92
CA ASN A 162 8.30 6.85 13.91
C ASN A 162 9.37 7.94 14.14
N LEU A 163 8.99 9.20 14.07
CA LEU A 163 9.86 10.35 14.29
C LEU A 163 9.62 10.93 15.70
N PRO A 164 10.63 10.96 16.60
CA PRO A 164 10.45 11.45 17.96
C PRO A 164 9.85 12.84 18.04
N LYS A 165 10.32 13.79 17.22
CA LYS A 165 9.76 15.15 17.17
C LYS A 165 8.26 15.17 16.85
N GLN A 166 7.78 14.26 16.00
CA GLN A 166 6.36 14.17 15.65
C GLN A 166 5.54 13.52 16.76
N GLN A 167 6.10 12.53 17.48
CA GLN A 167 5.46 12.00 18.69
C GLN A 167 5.24 13.11 19.73
N ASP A 168 6.30 13.88 20.02
CA ASP A 168 6.24 14.96 20.99
C ASP A 168 5.20 16.02 20.55
N LYS A 169 5.16 16.36 19.27
CA LYS A 169 4.17 17.29 18.70
C LYS A 169 2.75 16.78 18.89
N ILE A 170 2.46 15.51 18.55
CA ILE A 170 1.13 14.91 18.72
C ILE A 170 0.68 14.97 20.17
N LEU A 171 1.55 14.57 21.11
CA LEU A 171 1.21 14.57 22.55
C LEU A 171 1.02 15.97 23.14
N GLN A 172 1.70 16.98 22.59
CA GLN A 172 1.54 18.38 23.00
C GLN A 172 0.27 19.02 22.43
N GLU A 173 -0.02 18.79 21.14
CA GLU A 173 -1.18 19.38 20.48
C GLU A 173 -2.49 18.65 20.82
N PHE A 174 -2.40 17.34 21.11
CA PHE A 174 -3.56 16.49 21.39
C PHE A 174 -3.41 15.75 22.73
N PRO A 175 -3.61 16.43 23.85
CA PRO A 175 -3.49 15.81 25.19
C PRO A 175 -4.53 14.71 25.45
N GLY A 176 -5.56 14.59 24.61
CA GLY A 176 -6.54 13.50 24.63
C GLY A 176 -6.08 12.19 23.97
N VAL A 177 -4.87 12.14 23.38
CA VAL A 177 -4.29 10.89 22.86
C VAL A 177 -3.78 10.04 24.01
N ASP A 178 -4.33 8.85 24.20
CA ASP A 178 -4.01 7.96 25.32
C ASP A 178 -2.71 7.18 25.11
N ALA A 179 -2.39 6.81 23.85
CA ALA A 179 -1.15 6.09 23.53
C ALA A 179 -0.62 6.40 22.13
N VAL A 180 0.70 6.28 21.98
CA VAL A 180 1.41 6.37 20.70
C VAL A 180 2.22 5.10 20.47
N LEU A 181 1.96 4.39 19.36
CA LEU A 181 2.59 3.12 19.03
C LEU A 181 3.39 3.22 17.71
N PRO A 182 4.74 3.14 17.74
CA PRO A 182 5.55 3.13 16.51
C PRO A 182 5.21 1.97 15.57
N SER A 183 5.21 2.21 14.25
CA SER A 183 4.81 1.21 13.24
C SER A 183 5.66 -0.08 13.24
N GLY A 184 6.84 -0.07 13.84
CA GLY A 184 7.66 -1.29 14.04
C GLY A 184 7.21 -2.18 15.20
N ASN A 185 6.17 -1.81 15.95
CA ASN A 185 5.66 -2.51 17.13
C ASN A 185 4.15 -2.80 17.02
N ILE A 186 3.62 -2.92 15.81
CA ILE A 186 2.19 -3.17 15.57
C ILE A 186 1.69 -4.48 16.21
N ASP A 187 2.57 -5.45 16.44
CA ASP A 187 2.31 -6.68 17.18
C ASP A 187 1.98 -6.44 18.67
N SER A 188 2.32 -5.26 19.20
CA SER A 188 2.02 -4.87 20.58
C SER A 188 0.71 -4.08 20.70
N ILE A 189 -0.12 -4.02 19.64
CA ILE A 189 -1.37 -3.23 19.66
C ILE A 189 -2.33 -3.71 20.75
N VAL A 190 -2.50 -5.02 20.91
CA VAL A 190 -3.38 -5.61 21.93
C VAL A 190 -2.91 -5.31 23.33
N GLU A 191 -1.59 -5.44 23.60
CA GLU A 191 -0.99 -5.09 24.89
C GLU A 191 -1.16 -3.59 25.20
N THR A 192 -1.01 -2.75 24.15
CA THR A 192 -1.19 -1.31 24.27
C THR A 192 -2.63 -0.99 24.68
N ILE A 193 -3.63 -1.55 23.98
CA ILE A 193 -5.05 -1.33 24.25
C ILE A 193 -5.45 -1.83 25.64
N ARG A 194 -5.00 -3.01 26.05
CA ARG A 194 -5.27 -3.56 27.39
C ARG A 194 -4.64 -2.70 28.49
N GLY A 195 -3.49 -2.10 28.22
CA GLY A 195 -2.80 -1.19 29.15
C GLY A 195 -3.56 0.11 29.44
N LEU A 196 -4.50 0.51 28.59
CA LEU A 196 -5.30 1.74 28.76
C LEU A 196 -6.37 1.63 29.85
N ASP A 197 -6.73 0.42 30.30
CA ASP A 197 -7.80 0.18 31.30
C ASP A 197 -7.40 0.39 32.75
N GLY A 198 -6.15 0.67 33.01
CA GLY A 198 -5.64 0.92 34.38
C GLY A 198 -5.71 -0.30 35.33
N THR A 199 -6.09 -1.48 34.86
CA THR A 199 -6.11 -2.71 35.65
C THR A 199 -4.79 -3.45 35.53
N LYS A 200 -3.92 -3.18 36.49
CA LYS A 200 -2.55 -3.65 36.72
C LYS A 200 -1.49 -2.83 35.96
N GLU A 201 -0.64 -2.18 36.75
CA GLU A 201 0.67 -1.70 36.31
C GLU A 201 1.31 -2.73 35.40
N THR A 202 1.19 -2.55 34.09
CA THR A 202 2.05 -3.23 33.14
C THR A 202 3.44 -2.65 33.36
N HIS A 203 4.12 -3.20 34.36
CA HIS A 203 5.55 -3.08 34.49
C HIS A 203 6.14 -3.59 33.15
N ILE A 204 6.38 -2.67 32.22
CA ILE A 204 7.45 -2.86 31.25
C ILE A 204 8.68 -3.06 32.15
N ARG A 205 9.02 -4.33 32.38
CA ARG A 205 10.17 -4.73 33.20
C ARG A 205 11.39 -4.00 32.66
N LYS A 206 11.71 -2.86 33.24
CA LYS A 206 13.05 -2.29 33.17
C LYS A 206 13.99 -3.38 33.65
N LYS A 207 14.63 -4.13 32.73
CA LYS A 207 15.85 -4.87 33.05
C LYS A 207 16.83 -3.82 33.57
N LYS A 208 16.85 -3.63 34.90
CA LYS A 208 17.91 -2.91 35.59
C LYS A 208 19.23 -3.60 35.23
N ARG A 209 19.94 -3.07 34.24
CA ARG A 209 21.37 -3.31 34.13
C ARG A 209 21.95 -2.78 35.45
N LYS A 210 22.50 -3.70 36.28
CA LYS A 210 23.37 -3.34 37.41
C LYS A 210 24.47 -2.43 36.86
N LYS A 211 24.31 -1.12 37.02
CA LYS A 211 25.41 -0.18 36.97
C LYS A 211 26.13 -0.29 38.33
N GLN A 212 27.38 -0.76 38.26
CA GLN A 212 28.30 -0.59 39.37
C GLN A 212 28.30 0.88 39.83
N LYS A 213 28.11 1.05 41.13
CA LYS A 213 28.21 2.31 41.83
C LYS A 213 29.60 2.88 41.60
N ASN A 214 29.68 4.09 41.07
CA ASN A 214 30.71 5.04 41.49
C ASN A 214 30.04 6.33 41.94
N LYS A 215 30.50 6.74 43.13
CA LYS A 215 30.01 7.85 43.96
C LYS A 215 30.15 9.20 43.26
N LYS A 216 29.13 10.02 43.31
CA LYS A 216 29.10 11.35 43.97
C LYS A 216 27.77 12.01 43.62
N GLY A 217 27.21 12.67 44.61
CA GLY A 217 25.85 13.14 44.66
C GLY A 217 25.61 14.43 43.89
N GLU A 218 24.33 14.61 43.64
CA GLU A 218 23.58 15.86 43.81
C GLU A 218 22.10 15.60 43.57
N VAL A 219 21.27 16.15 44.42
CA VAL A 219 19.82 16.04 44.49
C VAL A 219 19.25 17.12 43.57
N SER A 220 18.32 16.81 42.70
CA SER A 220 17.30 17.73 42.24
C SER A 220 16.02 16.94 41.88
N ASP A 221 14.95 17.31 42.56
CA ASP A 221 13.56 16.96 42.30
C ASP A 221 13.18 17.37 40.90
N ASP A 222 12.58 16.44 40.15
CA ASP A 222 11.65 16.76 39.09
C ASP A 222 10.69 15.60 38.86
N ASN A 223 9.46 15.83 39.29
CA ASN A 223 8.27 15.08 38.97
C ASN A 223 7.96 15.31 37.45
N GLN A 224 8.47 14.49 36.58
CA GLN A 224 8.03 14.42 35.19
C GLN A 224 7.50 13.02 34.87
N SER A 225 6.24 13.01 34.47
CA SER A 225 5.46 11.91 33.95
C SER A 225 6.29 10.97 33.04
N ALA A 226 6.37 9.70 33.44
CA ALA A 226 7.18 8.68 32.80
C ALA A 226 6.51 8.19 31.50
N VAL A 227 6.61 8.97 30.44
CA VAL A 227 6.53 8.44 29.08
C VAL A 227 7.89 7.83 28.78
N SER A 228 8.01 6.50 28.97
CA SER A 228 9.28 5.80 28.80
C SER A 228 9.69 5.80 27.32
N SER A 229 10.69 6.62 26.99
CA SER A 229 11.47 6.52 25.78
C SER A 229 12.02 5.09 25.63
N LEU A 230 11.45 4.30 24.74
CA LEU A 230 12.03 3.06 24.25
C LEU A 230 13.34 3.40 23.55
N SER A 231 14.47 3.06 24.16
CA SER A 231 15.79 3.38 23.67
C SER A 231 15.97 2.81 22.26
N SER A 232 16.39 3.66 21.34
CA SER A 232 16.59 3.50 19.90
C SER A 232 17.64 2.46 19.48
N ARG A 233 18.01 1.48 20.31
CA ARG A 233 19.04 0.48 20.04
C ARG A 233 18.64 -0.99 20.13
N ALA A 234 17.40 -1.33 20.49
CA ALA A 234 16.91 -2.67 20.29
C ALA A 234 16.64 -2.85 18.79
N ARG A 235 17.33 -3.79 18.14
CA ARG A 235 17.07 -4.22 16.77
C ARG A 235 15.57 -4.52 16.70
N ARG A 236 14.80 -3.68 16.02
CA ARG A 236 13.41 -3.91 15.76
C ARG A 236 13.32 -5.20 14.96
N LYS A 237 12.78 -6.27 15.55
CA LYS A 237 12.33 -7.42 14.77
C LYS A 237 11.08 -6.95 14.06
N SER A 238 11.15 -6.82 12.74
CA SER A 238 9.98 -6.57 11.92
C SER A 238 8.99 -7.73 12.10
N PHE A 239 7.69 -7.44 12.17
CA PHE A 239 6.66 -8.49 12.12
C PHE A 239 6.75 -9.34 10.84
N LEU A 240 7.40 -8.84 9.79
CA LEU A 240 7.71 -9.57 8.55
C LEU A 240 8.50 -10.87 8.78
N GLU A 241 9.20 -11.00 9.91
CA GLU A 241 9.99 -12.21 10.24
C GLU A 241 9.15 -13.35 10.85
N ARG A 242 7.82 -13.14 11.05
CA ARG A 242 6.93 -14.13 11.67
C ARG A 242 6.02 -14.76 10.63
N GLY A 243 6.12 -16.07 10.41
CA GLY A 243 5.30 -16.81 9.47
C GLY A 243 3.84 -16.98 9.91
N ASP A 244 3.54 -16.81 11.20
CA ASP A 244 2.22 -16.99 11.82
C ASP A 244 1.52 -15.67 12.16
N THR A 245 1.89 -14.57 11.50
CA THR A 245 1.32 -13.25 11.76
C THR A 245 -0.17 -13.22 11.37
N PRO A 246 -1.10 -13.01 12.33
CA PRO A 246 -2.51 -12.92 12.02
C PRO A 246 -2.79 -11.69 11.17
N ARG A 247 -3.68 -11.83 10.18
CA ARG A 247 -4.09 -10.74 9.31
C ARG A 247 -5.57 -10.83 9.00
N PHE A 248 -6.25 -9.71 9.13
CA PHE A 248 -7.64 -9.55 8.73
C PHE A 248 -7.71 -8.74 7.45
N LEU A 249 -8.14 -9.36 6.33
CA LEU A 249 -8.25 -8.66 5.05
C LEU A 249 -9.39 -7.65 5.11
N ALA A 250 -9.08 -6.38 4.93
CA ALA A 250 -10.02 -5.27 4.93
C ALA A 250 -10.15 -4.59 3.55
N THR A 251 -9.44 -5.09 2.53
CA THR A 251 -9.68 -4.72 1.13
C THR A 251 -11.03 -5.23 0.66
N PRO A 252 -11.63 -4.65 -0.41
CA PRO A 252 -12.69 -5.30 -1.15
C PRO A 252 -12.32 -6.74 -1.52
N PRO A 253 -13.29 -7.67 -1.55
CA PRO A 253 -13.00 -9.11 -1.61
C PRO A 253 -12.28 -9.56 -2.91
N HIS A 254 -12.34 -8.78 -3.98
CA HIS A 254 -11.79 -9.15 -5.29
C HIS A 254 -10.29 -8.85 -5.44
N TYR A 255 -9.64 -8.12 -4.53
CA TYR A 255 -8.18 -7.95 -4.52
C TYR A 255 -7.60 -7.91 -3.11
N ALA A 256 -6.28 -8.16 -3.00
CA ALA A 256 -5.54 -7.99 -1.75
C ALA A 256 -4.13 -7.46 -2.02
N TYR A 257 -3.62 -6.65 -1.09
CA TYR A 257 -2.21 -6.27 -1.10
C TYR A 257 -1.35 -7.31 -0.38
N LEU A 258 -0.20 -7.65 -0.93
CA LEU A 258 0.78 -8.53 -0.31
C LEU A 258 2.11 -7.78 -0.13
N LYS A 259 2.42 -7.39 1.10
CA LYS A 259 3.64 -6.67 1.44
C LYS A 259 4.79 -7.65 1.60
N ILE A 260 5.74 -7.66 0.63
CA ILE A 260 6.86 -8.59 0.59
C ILE A 260 8.14 -8.09 1.25
N ALA A 261 8.26 -6.76 1.42
CA ALA A 261 9.40 -6.14 2.09
C ALA A 261 9.01 -4.82 2.78
N GLU A 262 9.84 -4.39 3.74
CA GLU A 262 9.71 -3.13 4.45
C GLU A 262 11.05 -2.37 4.42
N GLY A 263 11.02 -1.02 4.36
CA GLY A 263 12.21 -0.20 4.28
C GLY A 263 12.84 -0.15 2.89
N CYS A 264 13.81 0.75 2.68
CA CYS A 264 14.41 0.99 1.38
C CYS A 264 15.93 1.20 1.48
N ARG A 265 16.67 0.71 0.47
CA ARG A 265 18.13 0.89 0.35
C ARG A 265 18.50 2.12 -0.45
N LYS A 266 17.60 2.63 -1.29
CA LYS A 266 17.83 3.81 -2.13
C LYS A 266 18.02 5.05 -1.25
N ARG A 267 18.72 6.04 -1.79
CA ARG A 267 19.05 7.29 -1.10
C ARG A 267 18.61 8.50 -1.92
N CYS A 268 17.43 8.40 -2.52
CA CYS A 268 16.86 9.52 -3.28
C CYS A 268 16.87 10.78 -2.43
N SER A 269 17.34 11.90 -2.99
CA SER A 269 17.59 13.12 -2.24
C SER A 269 16.34 13.77 -1.65
N PHE A 270 15.18 13.54 -2.26
CA PHE A 270 13.87 14.03 -1.83
C PHE A 270 13.13 13.10 -0.83
N CYS A 271 13.63 11.87 -0.64
CA CYS A 271 12.88 10.82 0.05
C CYS A 271 13.25 10.67 1.52
N VAL A 272 12.24 10.59 2.38
CA VAL A 272 12.39 10.41 3.84
C VAL A 272 12.15 8.97 4.30
N ILE A 273 11.76 8.07 3.42
CA ILE A 273 11.41 6.67 3.75
C ILE A 273 12.51 5.93 4.54
N PRO A 274 13.81 6.01 4.19
CA PRO A 274 14.83 5.32 4.97
C PRO A 274 14.91 5.79 6.44
N LYS A 275 14.46 7.03 6.73
CA LYS A 275 14.37 7.57 8.10
C LYS A 275 13.12 7.11 8.82
N LEU A 276 12.00 6.92 8.10
CA LEU A 276 10.71 6.49 8.62
C LEU A 276 10.65 4.97 8.84
N LYS A 277 11.00 4.19 7.82
CA LYS A 277 10.83 2.73 7.77
C LYS A 277 12.14 1.94 7.92
N GLY A 278 13.28 2.63 7.87
CA GLY A 278 14.59 2.02 8.04
C GLY A 278 15.14 1.36 6.77
N ARG A 279 16.07 0.40 6.98
CA ARG A 279 16.72 -0.34 5.89
C ARG A 279 15.81 -1.47 5.41
N LEU A 280 16.00 -1.88 4.15
CA LEU A 280 15.32 -3.02 3.55
C LEU A 280 15.36 -4.26 4.45
N GLN A 281 14.21 -4.86 4.63
CA GLN A 281 13.96 -6.14 5.25
C GLN A 281 12.95 -6.89 4.39
N SER A 282 13.36 -7.98 3.79
CA SER A 282 12.52 -8.81 2.93
C SER A 282 11.96 -10.00 3.68
N LYS A 283 10.71 -10.38 3.40
CA LYS A 283 10.12 -11.63 3.86
C LYS A 283 10.82 -12.80 3.16
N PRO A 284 11.07 -13.93 3.83
CA PRO A 284 11.52 -15.16 3.17
C PRO A 284 10.51 -15.62 2.10
N ILE A 285 11.00 -16.16 0.98
CA ILE A 285 10.16 -16.67 -0.11
C ILE A 285 9.06 -17.63 0.40
N PRO A 286 9.35 -18.67 1.22
CA PRO A 286 8.31 -19.58 1.69
C PRO A 286 7.20 -18.87 2.46
N GLN A 287 7.53 -17.85 3.25
CA GLN A 287 6.54 -17.07 4.00
C GLN A 287 5.64 -16.25 3.08
N VAL A 288 6.21 -15.66 2.00
CA VAL A 288 5.40 -14.90 1.02
C VAL A 288 4.46 -15.83 0.26
N VAL A 289 4.95 -17.01 -0.14
CA VAL A 289 4.14 -18.04 -0.82
C VAL A 289 3.00 -18.52 0.07
N GLU A 290 3.28 -18.83 1.34
CA GLU A 290 2.25 -19.25 2.31
C GLU A 290 1.16 -18.17 2.50
N GLU A 291 1.56 -16.90 2.63
CA GLU A 291 0.63 -15.78 2.75
C GLU A 291 -0.18 -15.56 1.45
N PHE A 292 0.47 -15.72 0.30
CA PHE A 292 -0.19 -15.65 -1.00
C PHE A 292 -1.26 -16.74 -1.16
N GLN A 293 -0.90 -18.00 -0.88
CA GLN A 293 -1.83 -19.13 -0.93
C GLN A 293 -3.00 -18.91 0.01
N ALA A 294 -2.75 -18.45 1.24
CA ALA A 294 -3.80 -18.16 2.18
C ALA A 294 -4.77 -17.07 1.67
N ILE A 295 -4.30 -16.04 0.96
CA ILE A 295 -5.15 -15.03 0.33
C ILE A 295 -6.04 -15.64 -0.76
N ILE A 296 -5.49 -16.49 -1.61
CA ILE A 296 -6.24 -17.12 -2.71
C ILE A 296 -7.22 -18.17 -2.18
N ASP A 297 -6.82 -18.99 -1.18
CA ASP A 297 -7.65 -20.04 -0.59
C ASP A 297 -8.89 -19.50 0.12
N HIS A 298 -8.89 -18.23 0.55
CA HIS A 298 -10.10 -17.55 0.99
C HIS A 298 -11.16 -17.39 -0.10
N GLY A 299 -10.78 -17.61 -1.38
CA GLY A 299 -11.69 -17.85 -2.49
C GLY A 299 -12.35 -16.63 -3.10
N THR A 300 -12.03 -15.42 -2.67
CA THR A 300 -12.64 -14.17 -3.19
C THR A 300 -11.66 -13.27 -3.92
N ALA A 301 -10.37 -13.27 -3.53
CA ALA A 301 -9.37 -12.43 -4.18
C ALA A 301 -9.02 -12.97 -5.58
N ARG A 302 -9.29 -12.16 -6.60
CA ARG A 302 -8.93 -12.42 -8.01
C ARG A 302 -7.68 -11.67 -8.43
N GLU A 303 -7.19 -10.78 -7.60
CA GLU A 303 -5.97 -10.01 -7.84
C GLU A 303 -5.16 -9.91 -6.54
N VAL A 304 -3.87 -10.24 -6.62
CA VAL A 304 -2.91 -10.01 -5.53
C VAL A 304 -1.87 -9.01 -6.01
N ILE A 305 -1.73 -7.93 -5.26
CA ILE A 305 -0.85 -6.82 -5.60
C ILE A 305 0.38 -6.86 -4.69
N LEU A 306 1.53 -7.19 -5.27
CA LEU A 306 2.80 -7.18 -4.53
C LEU A 306 3.25 -5.74 -4.29
N ILE A 307 3.54 -5.42 -3.02
CA ILE A 307 3.97 -4.09 -2.61
C ILE A 307 5.22 -4.13 -1.72
N ALA A 308 6.08 -3.13 -1.93
CA ALA A 308 7.22 -2.78 -1.08
C ALA A 308 7.47 -1.27 -1.21
N GLN A 309 8.50 -0.71 -0.56
CA GLN A 309 8.97 0.64 -0.88
C GLN A 309 9.74 0.66 -2.22
N ASP A 310 10.27 -0.48 -2.58
CA ASP A 310 11.02 -0.76 -3.78
C ASP A 310 10.94 -2.27 -3.99
N LEU A 311 10.15 -2.70 -4.99
CA LEU A 311 9.85 -4.10 -5.19
C LEU A 311 11.06 -4.87 -5.74
N GLY A 312 11.83 -4.24 -6.64
CA GLY A 312 12.98 -4.87 -7.29
C GLY A 312 14.18 -5.09 -6.36
N ASP A 313 14.28 -4.33 -5.26
CA ASP A 313 15.30 -4.56 -4.23
C ASP A 313 14.97 -5.79 -3.33
N TYR A 314 13.82 -6.48 -3.53
CA TYR A 314 13.44 -7.66 -2.75
C TYR A 314 14.57 -8.71 -2.71
N GLY A 315 14.85 -9.22 -1.52
CA GLY A 315 15.83 -10.28 -1.27
C GLY A 315 17.30 -9.82 -1.22
N LEU A 316 17.63 -8.59 -1.64
CA LEU A 316 19.03 -8.11 -1.62
C LEU A 316 19.63 -7.98 -0.21
N ASP A 317 18.81 -8.04 0.84
CA ASP A 317 19.27 -8.11 2.24
C ASP A 317 19.63 -9.54 2.67
N PHE A 318 19.20 -10.59 1.97
CA PHE A 318 19.53 -11.99 2.25
C PHE A 318 21.03 -12.24 2.12
N ASP A 319 21.67 -11.73 1.07
CA ASP A 319 23.11 -11.90 0.82
C ASP A 319 23.98 -11.18 1.85
N SER A 320 23.50 -10.06 2.39
CA SER A 320 24.20 -9.34 3.44
C SER A 320 24.25 -10.11 4.77
N LYS A 321 23.25 -10.95 5.02
CA LYS A 321 23.19 -11.82 6.21
C LYS A 321 24.16 -13.01 6.04
N LYS A 322 24.27 -13.60 4.84
CA LYS A 322 25.25 -14.67 4.54
C LYS A 322 26.71 -14.19 4.72
N LYS A 323 27.06 -13.02 4.19
CA LYS A 323 28.41 -12.42 4.33
C LYS A 323 28.80 -12.09 5.78
N ARG A 324 27.85 -11.83 6.68
CA ARG A 324 28.12 -11.58 8.11
C ARG A 324 28.28 -12.87 8.91
N SER A 325 27.56 -13.95 8.58
CA SER A 325 27.73 -15.26 9.22
C SER A 325 29.03 -15.93 8.78
N SER A 326 29.40 -15.84 7.50
CA SER A 326 30.69 -16.38 6.99
C SER A 326 31.90 -15.63 7.54
N LYS A 327 31.84 -14.30 7.74
CA LYS A 327 32.92 -13.54 8.39
C LYS A 327 33.12 -13.89 9.86
N LYS A 328 32.10 -14.45 10.55
CA LYS A 328 32.23 -14.98 11.92
C LYS A 328 32.80 -16.40 11.94
N ALA A 329 32.56 -17.18 10.86
CA ALA A 329 33.08 -18.55 10.72
C ALA A 329 34.52 -18.59 10.16
N ASN A 330 34.90 -17.64 9.28
CA ASN A 330 36.16 -17.67 8.53
C ASN A 330 37.31 -16.90 9.20
N LYS A 331 37.39 -16.91 10.55
CA LYS A 331 38.65 -16.58 11.21
C LYS A 331 39.58 -17.79 11.33
N ALA A 332 39.13 -18.98 10.85
CA ALA A 332 39.84 -20.26 11.02
C ALA A 332 40.35 -20.92 9.71
N THR A 333 39.95 -20.44 8.52
CA THR A 333 40.47 -21.04 7.27
C THR A 333 40.66 -19.97 6.21
N LYS A 334 41.86 -19.43 6.15
CA LYS A 334 42.45 -18.85 4.95
C LYS A 334 43.25 -19.96 4.30
N ASP A 335 42.81 -20.36 3.16
CA ASP A 335 43.51 -20.84 1.98
C ASP A 335 42.63 -21.88 1.28
N LEU A 336 42.55 -21.66 -0.01
CA LEU A 336 42.04 -22.49 -1.09
C LEU A 336 40.74 -22.02 -1.75
N GLU A 337 41.02 -21.81 -3.04
CA GLU A 337 40.18 -21.83 -4.22
C GLU A 337 39.68 -20.49 -4.77
N LYS A 338 40.54 -19.97 -5.64
CA LYS A 338 40.14 -19.29 -6.87
C LYS A 338 39.75 -20.36 -7.87
N ASP A 339 38.48 -20.54 -8.12
CA ASP A 339 38.04 -21.15 -9.36
C ASP A 339 37.05 -20.26 -10.08
N ASN A 340 37.49 -19.87 -11.24
CA ASN A 340 36.86 -18.96 -12.17
C ASN A 340 36.07 -19.87 -13.14
N THR A 341 34.78 -20.11 -12.87
CA THR A 341 33.96 -20.80 -13.85
C THR A 341 32.57 -20.18 -13.92
N MET A 342 32.25 -19.70 -15.11
CA MET A 342 30.95 -19.40 -15.71
C MET A 342 30.02 -18.47 -14.91
N ALA A 343 29.79 -17.30 -15.49
CA ALA A 343 28.64 -16.44 -15.23
C ALA A 343 27.36 -17.22 -15.50
N THR A 344 26.89 -17.97 -14.52
CA THR A 344 25.48 -18.33 -14.43
C THR A 344 24.74 -17.04 -14.18
N THR A 345 23.94 -16.61 -15.14
CA THR A 345 22.95 -15.54 -14.99
C THR A 345 22.05 -15.92 -13.82
N THR A 346 22.37 -15.44 -12.62
CA THR A 346 21.55 -15.66 -11.44
C THR A 346 20.33 -14.76 -11.56
N LYS A 347 19.15 -15.38 -11.70
CA LYS A 347 17.85 -14.67 -11.70
C LYS A 347 17.74 -13.74 -10.51
N SER A 348 17.01 -12.64 -10.68
CA SER A 348 16.74 -11.72 -9.58
C SER A 348 15.94 -12.41 -8.46
N HIS A 349 16.11 -11.96 -7.21
CA HIS A 349 15.33 -12.53 -6.09
C HIS A 349 13.81 -12.30 -6.28
N LEU A 350 13.43 -11.23 -6.95
CA LEU A 350 12.03 -10.97 -7.29
C LEU A 350 11.52 -12.03 -8.29
N THR A 351 12.26 -12.33 -9.36
CA THR A 351 11.89 -13.36 -10.32
C THR A 351 11.77 -14.73 -9.65
N LEU A 352 12.74 -15.10 -8.78
CA LEU A 352 12.66 -16.33 -8.01
C LEU A 352 11.44 -16.41 -7.09
N LEU A 353 11.03 -15.28 -6.49
CA LEU A 353 9.80 -15.21 -5.70
C LEU A 353 8.56 -15.43 -6.57
N LEU A 354 8.50 -14.74 -7.72
CA LEU A 354 7.37 -14.86 -8.65
C LEU A 354 7.22 -16.30 -9.16
N GLU A 355 8.32 -16.93 -9.58
CA GLU A 355 8.33 -18.35 -9.97
C GLU A 355 7.83 -19.27 -8.85
N ALA A 356 8.25 -19.01 -7.59
CA ALA A 356 7.79 -19.80 -6.47
C ALA A 356 6.29 -19.62 -6.18
N ILE A 357 5.76 -18.40 -6.32
CA ILE A 357 4.33 -18.13 -6.20
C ILE A 357 3.55 -18.86 -7.29
N LEU A 358 3.96 -18.71 -8.55
CA LEU A 358 3.28 -19.31 -9.70
C LEU A 358 3.28 -20.84 -9.60
N SER A 359 4.45 -21.45 -9.33
CA SER A 359 4.58 -22.91 -9.17
C SER A 359 3.76 -23.45 -8.00
N SER A 360 3.59 -22.68 -6.93
CA SER A 360 2.77 -23.11 -5.78
C SER A 360 1.29 -23.24 -6.09
N MET A 361 0.84 -22.62 -7.19
CA MET A 361 -0.54 -22.65 -7.67
C MET A 361 -0.75 -23.70 -8.78
N ASP A 362 0.32 -24.22 -9.39
CA ASP A 362 0.22 -25.23 -10.44
C ASP A 362 -0.08 -26.64 -9.86
N GLU A 363 0.25 -26.89 -8.58
CA GLU A 363 -0.08 -28.13 -7.88
C GLU A 363 -1.59 -28.21 -7.56
N GLY A 364 -2.42 -28.57 -8.55
CA GLY A 364 -3.87 -28.77 -8.35
C GLY A 364 -4.76 -28.14 -9.40
N PHE A 365 -4.21 -27.39 -10.34
CA PHE A 365 -4.95 -26.93 -11.51
C PHE A 365 -4.99 -28.01 -12.59
N ASN A 366 -6.21 -28.33 -13.02
CA ASN A 366 -6.44 -29.15 -14.22
C ASN A 366 -6.02 -28.32 -15.44
N GLU A 367 -5.23 -28.87 -16.35
CA GLU A 367 -4.80 -28.18 -17.58
C GLU A 367 -5.97 -27.64 -18.42
N ASP A 368 -7.15 -28.28 -18.32
CA ASP A 368 -8.39 -27.85 -18.97
C ASP A 368 -9.02 -26.57 -18.34
N ALA A 369 -8.57 -26.16 -17.14
CA ALA A 369 -9.01 -24.92 -16.47
C ALA A 369 -8.12 -23.69 -16.80
N LEU A 370 -7.08 -23.88 -17.60
CA LEU A 370 -6.12 -22.84 -18.00
C LEU A 370 -6.71 -21.79 -18.96
N GLU A 371 -7.94 -21.97 -19.48
CA GLU A 371 -8.61 -20.95 -20.29
C GLU A 371 -9.05 -19.70 -19.51
N ALA A 372 -9.15 -19.79 -18.18
CA ALA A 372 -9.43 -18.62 -17.33
C ALA A 372 -8.25 -18.37 -16.40
N ASP A 373 -7.49 -17.28 -16.63
CA ASP A 373 -6.46 -16.83 -15.66
C ASP A 373 -7.05 -16.84 -14.24
N PRO A 374 -6.61 -17.72 -13.32
CA PRO A 374 -7.29 -17.93 -12.05
C PRO A 374 -7.16 -16.68 -11.14
N PHE A 375 -6.12 -15.88 -11.32
CA PHE A 375 -5.85 -14.65 -10.58
C PHE A 375 -4.94 -13.72 -11.38
N TRP A 376 -4.87 -12.46 -10.97
CA TRP A 376 -3.89 -11.49 -11.41
C TRP A 376 -2.85 -11.25 -10.33
N LEU A 377 -1.58 -11.29 -10.72
CA LEU A 377 -0.44 -10.91 -9.89
C LEU A 377 0.13 -9.60 -10.41
N ARG A 378 -0.07 -8.51 -9.67
CA ARG A 378 0.35 -7.16 -10.07
C ARG A 378 1.58 -6.71 -9.31
N LEU A 379 2.50 -6.04 -10.02
CA LEU A 379 3.75 -5.52 -9.48
C LEU A 379 3.70 -4.00 -9.41
N LEU A 380 3.90 -3.43 -8.20
CA LEU A 380 3.98 -1.98 -8.01
C LEU A 380 5.35 -1.56 -7.49
N TYR A 381 5.76 -0.33 -7.83
CA TYR A 381 6.99 0.31 -7.33
C TYR A 381 8.27 -0.39 -7.77
N LEU A 382 8.45 -0.55 -9.08
CA LEU A 382 9.68 -1.03 -9.71
C LEU A 382 10.54 0.14 -10.21
N TYR A 383 11.85 0.08 -9.99
CA TYR A 383 12.75 1.04 -10.61
C TYR A 383 13.17 0.56 -11.99
N PRO A 384 13.49 1.47 -12.94
CA PRO A 384 13.90 1.06 -14.29
C PRO A 384 15.11 0.12 -14.30
N ASP A 385 16.08 0.29 -13.39
CA ASP A 385 17.28 -0.55 -13.25
C ASP A 385 16.98 -1.95 -12.66
N GLU A 386 15.75 -2.23 -12.33
CA GLU A 386 15.28 -3.49 -11.74
C GLU A 386 14.39 -4.29 -12.69
N ILE A 387 14.09 -3.74 -13.86
CA ILE A 387 13.46 -4.46 -14.96
C ILE A 387 14.55 -5.31 -15.64
N THR A 388 14.70 -6.52 -15.15
CA THR A 388 15.72 -7.47 -15.62
C THR A 388 15.18 -8.32 -16.77
N PRO A 389 16.05 -8.84 -17.67
CA PRO A 389 15.61 -9.71 -18.76
C PRO A 389 14.82 -10.94 -18.26
N ASP A 390 15.26 -11.56 -17.15
CA ASP A 390 14.58 -12.71 -16.55
C ASP A 390 13.18 -12.37 -16.00
N LEU A 391 12.94 -11.14 -15.55
CA LEU A 391 11.60 -10.68 -15.18
C LEU A 391 10.72 -10.50 -16.42
N ILE A 392 11.24 -9.91 -17.50
CA ILE A 392 10.51 -9.75 -18.76
C ILE A 392 10.17 -11.14 -19.35
N ASP A 393 11.14 -12.06 -19.38
CA ASP A 393 10.95 -13.44 -19.84
C ASP A 393 9.81 -14.12 -19.08
N LEU A 394 9.76 -13.96 -17.75
CA LEU A 394 8.71 -14.52 -16.94
C LEU A 394 7.34 -13.87 -17.20
N MET A 395 7.30 -12.54 -17.35
CA MET A 395 6.06 -11.83 -17.71
C MET A 395 5.54 -12.19 -19.11
N GLU A 396 6.43 -12.51 -20.04
CA GLU A 396 6.07 -12.98 -21.37
C GLU A 396 5.49 -14.39 -21.34
N ALA A 397 6.10 -15.27 -20.51
CA ALA A 397 5.72 -16.67 -20.41
C ALA A 397 4.44 -16.91 -19.62
N ASP A 398 4.13 -16.09 -18.60
CA ASP A 398 3.00 -16.33 -17.69
C ASP A 398 2.07 -15.12 -17.60
N ARG A 399 0.84 -15.29 -18.10
CA ARG A 399 -0.20 -14.24 -18.16
C ARG A 399 -0.82 -13.92 -16.79
N ARG A 400 -0.61 -14.76 -15.78
CA ARG A 400 -1.04 -14.48 -14.42
C ARG A 400 -0.31 -13.26 -13.85
N ILE A 401 0.92 -12.97 -14.31
CA ILE A 401 1.59 -11.69 -14.06
C ILE A 401 1.00 -10.66 -15.01
N VAL A 402 0.25 -9.71 -14.42
CA VAL A 402 -0.42 -8.66 -15.20
C VAL A 402 0.60 -7.84 -15.97
N ARG A 403 0.33 -7.63 -17.27
CA ARG A 403 1.16 -6.76 -18.11
C ARG A 403 0.93 -5.29 -17.77
N TYR A 404 1.36 -4.95 -16.58
CA TYR A 404 1.31 -3.62 -15.99
C TYR A 404 2.56 -3.44 -15.13
N VAL A 405 3.28 -2.35 -15.35
CA VAL A 405 4.44 -1.98 -14.53
C VAL A 405 4.30 -0.55 -14.03
N ASP A 406 4.56 -0.34 -12.74
CA ASP A 406 4.66 0.99 -12.14
C ASP A 406 6.14 1.33 -11.97
N LEU A 407 6.63 2.26 -12.82
CA LEU A 407 8.03 2.69 -12.93
C LEU A 407 8.17 4.15 -12.49
N PRO A 408 8.35 4.48 -11.21
CA PRO A 408 8.49 5.86 -10.76
C PRO A 408 9.85 6.45 -11.18
N ILE A 409 9.96 6.95 -12.42
CA ILE A 409 11.21 7.51 -12.97
C ILE A 409 11.58 8.86 -12.37
N GLN A 410 10.61 9.65 -11.95
CA GLN A 410 10.69 10.99 -11.36
C GLN A 410 11.03 12.11 -12.36
N HIS A 411 12.01 11.92 -13.24
CA HIS A 411 12.42 12.88 -14.28
C HIS A 411 13.07 12.17 -15.46
N SER A 412 13.15 12.84 -16.63
CA SER A 412 13.80 12.34 -17.85
C SER A 412 15.22 12.86 -18.05
N HIS A 413 15.57 14.04 -17.50
CA HIS A 413 16.85 14.71 -17.72
C HIS A 413 17.93 14.21 -16.75
N ASP A 414 19.13 13.92 -17.26
CA ASP A 414 20.23 13.32 -16.50
C ASP A 414 20.70 14.15 -15.31
N ASP A 415 20.80 15.47 -15.45
CA ASP A 415 21.20 16.34 -14.34
C ASP A 415 20.19 16.29 -13.20
N MET A 416 18.90 16.23 -13.52
CA MET A 416 17.85 16.08 -12.51
C MET A 416 17.90 14.71 -11.85
N LEU A 417 18.04 13.65 -12.63
CA LEU A 417 18.20 12.28 -12.11
C LEU A 417 19.40 12.16 -11.18
N LYS A 418 20.55 12.75 -11.56
CA LYS A 418 21.75 12.81 -10.73
C LYS A 418 21.53 13.60 -9.43
N SER A 419 20.89 14.77 -9.50
CA SER A 419 20.56 15.61 -8.34
C SER A 419 19.56 14.91 -7.41
N MET A 420 18.60 14.16 -7.96
CA MET A 420 17.68 13.28 -7.24
C MET A 420 18.37 12.02 -6.68
N ARG A 421 19.66 11.78 -7.00
CA ARG A 421 20.42 10.58 -6.65
C ARG A 421 19.79 9.29 -7.17
N ARG A 422 19.25 9.37 -8.39
CA ARG A 422 18.80 8.19 -9.13
C ARG A 422 20.02 7.50 -9.74
N LYS A 423 20.00 6.18 -9.84
CA LYS A 423 21.08 5.40 -10.46
C LYS A 423 20.93 5.30 -11.96
N THR A 424 19.71 5.41 -12.45
CA THR A 424 19.37 5.37 -13.87
C THR A 424 19.61 6.72 -14.52
N ASN A 425 19.98 6.70 -15.80
CA ASN A 425 20.05 7.85 -16.68
C ASN A 425 18.90 7.83 -17.70
N SER A 426 18.77 8.89 -18.48
CA SER A 426 17.74 9.07 -19.50
C SER A 426 17.71 7.93 -20.50
N ASP A 427 18.87 7.55 -21.05
CA ASP A 427 18.97 6.49 -22.06
C ASP A 427 18.53 5.14 -21.51
N HIS A 428 18.89 4.81 -20.27
CA HIS A 428 18.46 3.57 -19.63
C HIS A 428 16.94 3.53 -19.45
N ILE A 429 16.32 4.64 -19.02
CA ILE A 429 14.85 4.75 -18.87
C ILE A 429 14.17 4.54 -20.23
N LYS A 430 14.64 5.24 -21.27
CA LYS A 430 14.11 5.14 -22.64
C LYS A 430 14.23 3.72 -23.18
N ASN A 431 15.39 3.10 -23.03
CA ASN A 431 15.63 1.72 -23.48
C ASN A 431 14.75 0.72 -22.73
N THR A 432 14.55 0.88 -21.42
CA THR A 432 13.69 0.02 -20.63
C THR A 432 12.23 0.08 -21.12
N ILE A 433 11.71 1.28 -21.38
CA ILE A 433 10.35 1.47 -21.89
C ILE A 433 10.22 0.85 -23.30
N THR A 434 11.20 1.07 -24.17
CA THR A 434 11.21 0.51 -25.54
C THR A 434 11.23 -1.01 -25.50
N THR A 435 12.16 -1.60 -24.72
CA THR A 435 12.26 -3.06 -24.56
C THR A 435 10.97 -3.68 -24.01
N LEU A 436 10.35 -3.05 -23.02
CA LEU A 436 9.08 -3.52 -22.47
C LEU A 436 7.99 -3.56 -23.56
N ARG A 437 7.88 -2.53 -24.38
CA ARG A 437 6.88 -2.47 -25.45
C ARG A 437 7.15 -3.40 -26.62
N GLU A 438 8.41 -3.63 -26.95
CA GLU A 438 8.82 -4.58 -27.99
C GLU A 438 8.52 -6.02 -27.58
N ARG A 439 8.84 -6.38 -26.32
CA ARG A 439 8.67 -7.73 -25.79
C ARG A 439 7.22 -8.02 -25.33
N LEU A 440 6.55 -7.02 -24.84
CA LEU A 440 5.20 -7.09 -24.25
C LEU A 440 4.32 -6.00 -24.88
N PRO A 441 3.84 -6.17 -26.13
CA PRO A 441 3.14 -5.10 -26.87
C PRO A 441 1.87 -4.57 -26.18
N ASP A 442 1.23 -5.39 -25.35
CA ASP A 442 0.03 -5.09 -24.57
C ASP A 442 0.32 -4.59 -23.14
N ILE A 443 1.59 -4.21 -22.85
CA ILE A 443 1.96 -3.73 -21.53
C ILE A 443 1.46 -2.31 -21.25
N TYR A 444 0.94 -2.12 -20.06
CA TYR A 444 0.60 -0.80 -19.50
C TYR A 444 1.74 -0.31 -18.63
N ILE A 445 2.20 0.90 -18.90
CA ILE A 445 3.30 1.51 -18.17
C ILE A 445 2.79 2.73 -17.41
N ARG A 446 2.82 2.61 -16.08
CA ARG A 446 2.57 3.72 -15.16
C ARG A 446 3.89 4.33 -14.72
N THR A 447 3.91 5.64 -14.52
CA THR A 447 5.05 6.33 -13.94
C THR A 447 4.63 7.43 -12.96
N SER A 448 5.58 7.82 -12.11
CA SER A 448 5.50 9.02 -11.29
C SER A 448 6.59 9.99 -11.73
N LEU A 449 6.18 11.24 -12.00
CA LEU A 449 7.06 12.35 -12.37
C LEU A 449 7.03 13.42 -11.28
N MET A 450 8.11 14.16 -11.12
CA MET A 450 8.23 15.23 -10.14
C MET A 450 8.64 16.51 -10.83
N VAL A 451 7.89 17.59 -10.61
CA VAL A 451 8.18 18.94 -11.11
C VAL A 451 8.58 19.87 -9.97
N GLY A 452 9.43 20.84 -10.27
CA GLY A 452 9.89 21.86 -9.31
C GLY A 452 10.90 21.34 -8.29
N PHE A 453 11.63 20.28 -8.62
CA PHE A 453 12.75 19.84 -7.81
C PHE A 453 13.85 20.92 -7.79
N PRO A 454 14.59 21.13 -6.66
CA PRO A 454 15.65 22.14 -6.58
C PRO A 454 16.66 22.06 -7.73
N GLY A 455 16.89 23.19 -8.39
CA GLY A 455 17.75 23.30 -9.57
C GLY A 455 17.09 22.92 -10.89
N GLU A 456 15.79 22.58 -10.92
CA GLU A 456 15.06 22.34 -12.16
C GLU A 456 14.87 23.66 -12.94
N THR A 457 15.49 23.77 -14.11
CA THR A 457 15.32 24.90 -15.04
C THR A 457 14.14 24.68 -15.99
N GLU A 458 13.79 25.69 -16.76
CA GLU A 458 12.77 25.52 -17.81
C GLU A 458 13.24 24.54 -18.90
N GLU A 459 14.52 24.49 -19.21
CA GLU A 459 15.09 23.53 -20.16
C GLU A 459 14.91 22.10 -19.69
N HIS A 460 15.21 21.81 -18.41
CA HIS A 460 14.96 20.50 -17.79
C HIS A 460 13.48 20.10 -17.87
N PHE A 461 12.59 21.06 -17.59
CA PHE A 461 11.16 20.81 -17.68
C PHE A 461 10.68 20.57 -19.12
N GLN A 462 11.21 21.28 -20.11
CA GLN A 462 10.89 21.05 -21.53
C GLN A 462 11.33 19.65 -22.00
N ASP A 463 12.48 19.15 -21.53
CA ASP A 463 12.90 17.76 -21.78
C ASP A 463 11.89 16.76 -21.21
N LEU A 464 11.43 16.98 -19.97
CA LEU A 464 10.43 16.15 -19.34
C LEU A 464 9.10 16.16 -20.10
N LEU A 465 8.66 17.33 -20.54
CA LEU A 465 7.44 17.50 -21.32
C LEU A 465 7.56 16.79 -22.69
N GLN A 466 8.73 16.90 -23.35
CA GLN A 466 9.00 16.21 -24.59
C GLN A 466 9.01 14.68 -24.40
N PHE A 467 9.61 14.20 -23.32
CA PHE A 467 9.60 12.78 -22.96
C PHE A 467 8.15 12.22 -22.85
N VAL A 468 7.25 12.94 -22.18
CA VAL A 468 5.83 12.52 -22.07
C VAL A 468 5.16 12.46 -23.43
N ARG A 469 5.41 13.43 -24.32
CA ARG A 469 4.88 13.45 -25.70
C ARG A 469 5.37 12.30 -26.55
N GLU A 470 6.65 11.94 -26.41
CA GLU A 470 7.29 10.91 -27.20
C GLU A 470 6.88 9.51 -26.75
N TYR A 471 7.00 9.25 -25.44
CA TYR A 471 6.77 7.91 -24.89
C TYR A 471 5.31 7.61 -24.61
N LYS A 472 4.42 8.59 -24.52
CA LYS A 472 2.97 8.43 -24.39
C LYS A 472 2.61 7.31 -23.40
N LEU A 473 3.08 7.44 -22.16
CA LEU A 473 2.83 6.44 -21.13
C LEU A 473 1.36 6.35 -20.78
N ASP A 474 0.92 5.19 -20.32
CA ASP A 474 -0.50 4.90 -20.07
C ASP A 474 -1.03 5.71 -18.90
N HIS A 475 -0.29 5.71 -17.80
CA HIS A 475 -0.64 6.42 -16.58
C HIS A 475 0.55 7.26 -16.11
N VAL A 476 0.34 8.54 -15.91
CA VAL A 476 1.35 9.46 -15.40
C VAL A 476 0.81 10.21 -14.18
N GLY A 477 1.35 9.91 -13.01
CA GLY A 477 1.14 10.71 -11.82
C GLY A 477 2.20 11.79 -11.70
N VAL A 478 1.80 13.07 -11.67
CA VAL A 478 2.71 14.20 -11.51
C VAL A 478 2.66 14.69 -10.06
N PHE A 479 3.82 14.84 -9.44
CA PHE A 479 3.96 15.36 -8.09
C PHE A 479 4.70 16.68 -8.11
N VAL A 480 4.15 17.67 -7.44
CA VAL A 480 4.87 18.91 -7.11
C VAL A 480 5.87 18.61 -6.01
N TYR A 481 7.13 18.98 -6.20
CA TYR A 481 8.16 18.79 -5.18
C TYR A 481 7.76 19.45 -3.86
N SER A 482 7.76 18.66 -2.78
CA SER A 482 7.55 19.12 -1.41
C SER A 482 8.88 19.22 -0.67
N ASN A 483 9.17 20.38 -0.10
CA ASN A 483 10.39 20.60 0.66
C ASN A 483 10.28 19.98 2.06
N GLU A 484 10.70 18.72 2.19
CA GLU A 484 10.63 17.95 3.43
C GLU A 484 11.88 18.16 4.29
N GLU A 485 11.75 18.71 5.49
CA GLU A 485 12.86 19.02 6.42
C GLU A 485 13.88 17.88 6.59
N LEU A 486 13.40 16.65 6.56
CA LEU A 486 14.24 15.47 6.73
C LEU A 486 14.88 14.99 5.42
N ALA A 487 14.45 15.46 4.26
CA ALA A 487 15.06 15.10 2.98
C ALA A 487 16.40 15.82 2.79
N TYR A 488 17.28 15.23 1.98
CA TYR A 488 18.54 15.90 1.64
C TYR A 488 18.31 17.15 0.80
N SER A 489 17.35 17.09 -0.13
CA SER A 489 16.99 18.17 -1.04
C SER A 489 16.47 19.44 -0.34
N SER A 490 16.02 19.34 0.93
CA SER A 490 15.64 20.52 1.70
C SER A 490 16.79 21.50 1.99
N LYS A 491 18.02 21.04 1.84
CA LYS A 491 19.26 21.81 2.05
C LYS A 491 19.88 22.34 0.76
N MET A 492 19.23 22.11 -0.36
CA MET A 492 19.68 22.63 -1.67
C MET A 492 19.21 24.07 -1.82
N ASP A 493 20.08 24.92 -2.35
CA ASP A 493 19.85 26.37 -2.39
C ASP A 493 18.86 26.77 -3.50
N ASP A 494 18.89 26.08 -4.64
CA ASP A 494 18.12 26.43 -5.85
C ASP A 494 16.65 25.94 -5.77
N GLN A 495 15.92 26.33 -4.73
CA GLN A 495 14.50 25.97 -4.58
C GLN A 495 13.65 26.69 -5.65
N VAL A 496 12.82 25.93 -6.35
CA VAL A 496 11.92 26.48 -7.38
C VAL A 496 10.73 27.17 -6.70
N PRO A 497 10.30 28.35 -7.15
CA PRO A 497 9.11 29.04 -6.63
C PRO A 497 7.83 28.22 -6.82
N GLU A 498 6.86 28.36 -5.90
CA GLU A 498 5.64 27.55 -5.89
C GLU A 498 4.75 27.80 -7.13
N ASP A 499 4.67 29.04 -7.61
CA ASP A 499 3.95 29.42 -8.84
C ASP A 499 4.54 28.73 -10.09
N VAL A 500 5.87 28.64 -10.17
CA VAL A 500 6.56 27.93 -11.26
C VAL A 500 6.30 26.43 -11.18
N LYS A 501 6.30 25.85 -9.97
CA LYS A 501 5.99 24.42 -9.78
C LYS A 501 4.56 24.12 -10.23
N GLU A 502 3.61 24.96 -9.85
CA GLU A 502 2.21 24.80 -10.22
C GLU A 502 2.00 24.95 -11.74
N ASP A 503 2.63 25.94 -12.38
CA ASP A 503 2.60 26.09 -13.85
C ASP A 503 3.11 24.81 -14.54
N ARG A 504 4.25 24.29 -14.12
CA ARG A 504 4.84 23.07 -14.69
C ARG A 504 3.94 21.87 -14.48
N TYR A 505 3.34 21.74 -13.30
CA TYR A 505 2.38 20.69 -13.00
C TYR A 505 1.19 20.74 -13.98
N GLN A 506 0.58 21.90 -14.14
CA GLN A 506 -0.57 22.08 -15.03
C GLN A 506 -0.23 21.79 -16.50
N ARG A 507 0.93 22.25 -16.96
CA ARG A 507 1.39 22.01 -18.33
C ARG A 507 1.63 20.52 -18.61
N LEU A 508 2.24 19.81 -17.67
CA LEU A 508 2.55 18.38 -17.82
C LEU A 508 1.26 17.53 -17.77
N MET A 509 0.36 17.83 -16.83
CA MET A 509 -0.94 17.16 -16.73
C MET A 509 -1.81 17.38 -17.95
N LYS A 510 -1.82 18.61 -18.49
CA LYS A 510 -2.54 18.92 -19.73
C LYS A 510 -2.02 18.11 -20.93
N GLU A 511 -0.72 17.86 -21.00
CA GLU A 511 -0.14 17.06 -22.05
C GLU A 511 -0.50 15.58 -21.91
N GLN A 512 -0.42 15.05 -20.71
CA GLN A 512 -0.84 13.68 -20.40
C GLN A 512 -2.33 13.46 -20.70
N TRP A 513 -3.17 14.43 -20.35
CA TRP A 513 -4.60 14.37 -20.65
C TRP A 513 -4.90 14.17 -22.14
N LYS A 514 -4.20 14.92 -23.01
CA LYS A 514 -4.36 14.75 -24.48
C LYS A 514 -3.97 13.35 -24.96
N ILE A 515 -2.98 12.75 -24.31
CA ILE A 515 -2.52 11.39 -24.63
C ILE A 515 -3.61 10.38 -24.27
N VAL A 516 -4.16 10.51 -23.05
CA VAL A 516 -5.24 9.65 -22.57
C VAL A 516 -6.50 9.79 -23.42
N GLU A 517 -6.94 11.04 -23.70
CA GLU A 517 -8.10 11.30 -24.56
C GLU A 517 -7.95 10.64 -25.94
N ARG A 518 -6.79 10.81 -26.58
CA ARG A 518 -6.54 10.19 -27.89
C ARG A 518 -6.64 8.68 -27.82
N ARG A 519 -5.99 8.04 -26.83
CA ARG A 519 -5.99 6.60 -26.66
C ARG A 519 -7.39 6.06 -26.39
N ASN A 520 -8.14 6.70 -25.51
CA ASN A 520 -9.50 6.27 -25.19
C ASN A 520 -10.46 6.48 -26.37
N LYS A 521 -10.26 7.54 -27.16
CA LYS A 521 -10.98 7.72 -28.41
C LYS A 521 -10.69 6.59 -29.40
N GLU A 522 -9.43 6.21 -29.58
CA GLU A 522 -9.02 5.09 -30.44
C GLU A 522 -9.66 3.76 -29.98
N ARG A 523 -9.74 3.50 -28.67
CA ARG A 523 -10.43 2.32 -28.10
C ARG A 523 -11.90 2.27 -28.49
N VAL A 524 -12.60 3.40 -28.37
CA VAL A 524 -14.01 3.50 -28.75
C VAL A 524 -14.20 3.32 -30.26
N GLU A 525 -13.37 3.98 -31.08
CA GLU A 525 -13.44 3.86 -32.55
C GLU A 525 -13.18 2.42 -33.04
N GLN A 526 -12.37 1.65 -32.29
CA GLN A 526 -12.04 0.26 -32.60
C GLN A 526 -13.00 -0.75 -31.97
N SER A 527 -13.97 -0.30 -31.17
CA SER A 527 -14.82 -1.17 -30.34
C SER A 527 -13.97 -2.17 -29.54
N GLU A 528 -12.90 -1.65 -28.87
CA GLU A 528 -11.94 -2.50 -28.17
C GLU A 528 -12.65 -3.36 -27.12
N ARG A 529 -12.32 -4.65 -27.09
CA ARG A 529 -12.85 -5.59 -26.10
C ARG A 529 -11.83 -5.84 -25.01
N LEU A 530 -12.22 -5.60 -23.77
CA LEU A 530 -11.36 -5.76 -22.61
C LEU A 530 -11.94 -6.77 -21.62
N SER A 531 -11.09 -7.60 -21.03
CA SER A 531 -11.45 -8.44 -19.89
C SER A 531 -11.48 -7.59 -18.63
N VAL A 532 -12.64 -7.46 -18.00
CA VAL A 532 -12.92 -6.56 -16.87
C VAL A 532 -13.32 -7.37 -15.65
N VAL A 533 -12.61 -7.19 -14.53
CA VAL A 533 -13.01 -7.68 -13.21
C VAL A 533 -14.04 -6.74 -12.63
N ILE A 534 -15.19 -7.25 -12.26
CA ILE A 534 -16.26 -6.46 -11.64
C ILE A 534 -15.92 -6.18 -10.17
N GLU A 535 -15.97 -4.90 -9.79
CA GLU A 535 -15.71 -4.47 -8.40
C GLU A 535 -17.00 -4.30 -7.59
N GLY A 536 -18.12 -4.02 -8.24
CA GLY A 536 -19.41 -3.85 -7.60
C GLY A 536 -20.12 -2.55 -7.98
N LEU A 537 -20.99 -2.07 -7.09
CA LEU A 537 -21.72 -0.82 -7.27
C LEU A 537 -20.93 0.35 -6.68
N LYS A 538 -20.85 1.45 -7.41
CA LYS A 538 -20.25 2.70 -6.98
C LYS A 538 -21.16 3.88 -7.31
N GLU A 539 -21.26 4.81 -6.38
CA GLU A 539 -21.96 6.08 -6.60
C GLU A 539 -21.08 6.97 -7.49
N ILE A 540 -21.61 7.37 -8.65
CA ILE A 540 -20.95 8.28 -9.57
C ILE A 540 -21.76 9.57 -9.60
N GLN A 541 -21.12 10.68 -9.31
CA GLN A 541 -21.73 12.00 -9.42
C GLN A 541 -21.66 12.45 -10.88
N GLU A 542 -22.80 12.63 -11.52
CA GLU A 542 -22.88 13.25 -12.85
C GLU A 542 -22.82 14.78 -12.69
N GLY A 543 -21.69 15.38 -13.06
CA GLY A 543 -21.47 16.79 -13.36
C GLY A 543 -21.95 17.80 -12.29
N GLU A 544 -21.04 18.61 -11.75
CA GLU A 544 -21.24 19.63 -10.71
C GLU A 544 -22.14 20.84 -11.12
N ASN A 545 -22.90 20.81 -12.20
CA ASN A 545 -23.57 22.00 -12.73
C ASN A 545 -25.09 22.07 -12.58
N ASN A 546 -25.74 21.11 -11.86
CA ASN A 546 -27.16 21.28 -11.57
C ASN A 546 -27.42 21.03 -10.08
N GLU A 547 -27.95 22.03 -9.39
CA GLU A 547 -28.60 21.89 -8.10
C GLU A 547 -29.77 20.88 -8.28
N GLY A 548 -29.49 19.59 -8.05
CA GLY A 548 -30.46 18.50 -8.22
C GLY A 548 -29.92 17.24 -8.91
N SER A 549 -28.59 17.09 -9.14
CA SER A 549 -28.05 15.87 -9.71
C SER A 549 -28.22 14.70 -8.75
N SER A 550 -29.07 13.74 -9.11
CA SER A 550 -29.22 12.47 -8.41
C SER A 550 -27.93 11.67 -8.64
N ALA A 551 -27.25 11.30 -7.57
CA ALA A 551 -26.16 10.35 -7.65
C ALA A 551 -26.70 9.01 -8.18
N THR A 552 -26.10 8.51 -9.26
CA THR A 552 -26.48 7.23 -9.88
C THR A 552 -25.53 6.14 -9.40
N MET A 553 -26.10 5.01 -8.98
CA MET A 553 -25.33 3.81 -8.65
C MET A 553 -25.00 3.07 -9.96
N ASN A 554 -23.73 2.99 -10.29
CA ASN A 554 -23.26 2.31 -11.49
C ASN A 554 -22.44 1.07 -11.11
N ILE A 555 -22.54 0.02 -11.93
CA ILE A 555 -21.66 -1.14 -11.82
C ILE A 555 -20.31 -0.73 -12.40
N VAL A 556 -19.26 -0.96 -11.62
CA VAL A 556 -17.89 -0.63 -12.04
C VAL A 556 -16.99 -1.84 -11.98
N GLY A 557 -15.95 -1.82 -12.81
CA GLY A 557 -14.91 -2.82 -12.84
C GLY A 557 -13.59 -2.23 -13.33
N ARG A 558 -12.59 -3.09 -13.51
CA ARG A 558 -11.25 -2.71 -14.02
C ARG A 558 -10.72 -3.76 -14.99
N HIS A 559 -10.04 -3.31 -16.03
CA HIS A 559 -9.22 -4.20 -16.85
C HIS A 559 -7.79 -4.32 -16.33
N ALA A 560 -7.01 -5.23 -16.89
CA ALA A 560 -5.64 -5.51 -16.46
C ALA A 560 -4.72 -4.27 -16.43
N GLY A 561 -4.96 -3.29 -17.30
CA GLY A 561 -4.21 -2.03 -17.35
C GLY A 561 -4.61 -0.98 -16.30
N GLN A 562 -5.47 -1.30 -15.34
CA GLN A 562 -5.95 -0.38 -14.29
C GLN A 562 -5.67 -0.97 -12.91
N CYS A 563 -4.88 -0.26 -12.10
CA CYS A 563 -4.61 -0.63 -10.71
C CYS A 563 -5.73 -0.12 -9.79
N PRO A 564 -6.21 -0.93 -8.82
CA PRO A 564 -7.22 -0.49 -7.86
C PRO A 564 -6.85 0.81 -7.17
N GLU A 565 -7.82 1.71 -6.98
CA GLU A 565 -7.71 2.95 -6.21
C GLU A 565 -6.70 3.99 -6.76
N ILE A 566 -5.96 3.66 -7.82
CA ILE A 566 -4.90 4.53 -8.37
C ILE A 566 -5.25 5.01 -9.77
N ASP A 567 -5.73 4.11 -10.63
CA ASP A 567 -6.05 4.39 -12.03
C ASP A 567 -7.56 4.53 -12.24
N GLY A 568 -7.99 4.80 -13.48
CA GLY A 568 -9.40 4.85 -13.83
C GLY A 568 -10.12 3.51 -13.70
N GLN A 569 -11.41 3.51 -13.95
CA GLN A 569 -12.31 2.36 -13.86
C GLN A 569 -13.06 2.16 -15.18
N VAL A 570 -13.77 1.03 -15.31
CA VAL A 570 -14.71 0.76 -16.39
C VAL A 570 -16.12 0.81 -15.81
N ILE A 571 -16.95 1.73 -16.30
CA ILE A 571 -18.35 1.92 -15.91
C ILE A 571 -19.19 1.09 -16.88
N LEU A 572 -20.00 0.18 -16.36
CA LEU A 572 -20.86 -0.66 -17.21
C LEU A 572 -22.17 0.03 -17.53
N GLU A 573 -22.55 0.00 -18.80
CA GLU A 573 -23.82 0.52 -19.27
C GLU A 573 -24.97 -0.46 -19.03
N GLY A 574 -26.13 0.08 -18.68
CA GLY A 574 -27.33 -0.68 -18.41
C GLY A 574 -27.30 -1.42 -17.06
N GLU A 575 -28.07 -2.47 -16.95
CA GLU A 575 -28.16 -3.33 -15.75
C GLU A 575 -27.74 -4.78 -16.08
N PRO A 576 -26.45 -5.01 -16.43
CA PRO A 576 -26.00 -6.36 -16.78
C PRO A 576 -26.03 -7.27 -15.55
N ARG A 577 -26.36 -8.54 -15.75
CA ARG A 577 -26.27 -9.56 -14.69
C ARG A 577 -24.82 -10.00 -14.53
N VAL A 578 -24.10 -9.38 -13.61
CA VAL A 578 -22.69 -9.65 -13.33
C VAL A 578 -22.45 -9.83 -11.82
N TYR A 579 -21.38 -10.53 -11.47
CA TYR A 579 -21.00 -10.79 -10.08
C TYR A 579 -19.68 -10.14 -9.74
N ALA A 580 -19.60 -9.50 -8.58
CA ALA A 580 -18.37 -8.90 -8.10
C ALA A 580 -17.27 -9.97 -7.94
N GLY A 581 -16.05 -9.64 -8.38
CA GLY A 581 -14.91 -10.55 -8.41
C GLY A 581 -14.82 -11.43 -9.66
N GLU A 582 -15.89 -11.55 -10.47
CA GLU A 582 -15.86 -12.30 -11.72
C GLU A 582 -15.40 -11.41 -12.88
N ARG A 583 -14.88 -12.04 -13.95
CA ARG A 583 -14.39 -11.36 -15.16
C ARG A 583 -15.38 -11.51 -16.31
N TYR A 584 -15.58 -10.41 -17.02
CA TYR A 584 -16.45 -10.35 -18.18
C TYR A 584 -15.74 -9.63 -19.34
N TRP A 585 -16.02 -10.04 -20.56
CA TRP A 585 -15.63 -9.28 -21.73
C TRP A 585 -16.54 -8.07 -21.88
N VAL A 586 -15.94 -6.90 -22.03
CA VAL A 586 -16.63 -5.62 -22.16
C VAL A 586 -16.16 -4.91 -23.41
N GLU A 587 -17.09 -4.54 -24.29
CA GLU A 587 -16.83 -3.68 -25.43
C GLU A 587 -16.85 -2.22 -24.97
N ILE A 588 -15.80 -1.49 -25.27
CA ILE A 588 -15.67 -0.08 -24.86
C ILE A 588 -16.48 0.80 -25.80
N THR A 589 -17.43 1.53 -25.25
CA THR A 589 -18.40 2.38 -25.98
C THR A 589 -18.19 3.87 -25.73
N GLY A 590 -17.48 4.25 -24.66
CA GLY A 590 -17.24 5.64 -24.30
C GLY A 590 -16.13 5.82 -23.28
N TYR A 591 -15.84 7.07 -22.95
CA TYR A 591 -14.88 7.43 -21.90
C TYR A 591 -15.16 8.80 -21.32
N ASN A 592 -14.71 9.00 -20.10
CA ASN A 592 -14.64 10.31 -19.45
C ASN A 592 -13.29 10.43 -18.74
N GLY A 593 -12.33 11.10 -19.38
CA GLY A 593 -10.96 11.18 -18.89
C GLY A 593 -10.30 9.79 -18.81
N TYR A 594 -9.93 9.38 -17.60
CA TYR A 594 -9.33 8.07 -17.36
C TYR A 594 -10.34 6.93 -17.23
N ASP A 595 -11.60 7.24 -16.96
CA ASP A 595 -12.67 6.24 -16.86
C ASP A 595 -13.18 5.85 -18.25
N LEU A 596 -13.44 4.57 -18.42
CA LEU A 596 -14.03 4.00 -19.63
C LEU A 596 -15.50 3.66 -19.36
N THR A 597 -16.30 3.64 -20.42
CA THR A 597 -17.68 3.14 -20.40
C THR A 597 -17.80 1.97 -21.36
N GLY A 598 -18.55 0.94 -21.02
CA GLY A 598 -18.67 -0.22 -21.89
C GLY A 598 -19.86 -1.11 -21.61
N LYS A 599 -20.12 -2.02 -22.56
CA LYS A 599 -21.19 -3.02 -22.53
C LYS A 599 -20.62 -4.41 -22.33
N VAL A 600 -21.20 -5.16 -21.41
CA VAL A 600 -20.88 -6.59 -21.24
C VAL A 600 -21.30 -7.36 -22.49
N LEU A 601 -20.38 -8.16 -23.03
CA LEU A 601 -20.66 -9.08 -24.12
C LEU A 601 -21.30 -10.36 -23.57
N THR A 602 -22.38 -10.78 -24.16
CA THR A 602 -23.01 -12.09 -23.92
C THR A 602 -22.32 -13.18 -24.70
N GLU A 603 -22.53 -14.46 -24.34
CA GLU A 603 -21.95 -15.62 -25.08
C GLU A 603 -22.26 -15.61 -26.58
N GLU A 604 -23.35 -14.97 -27.00
CA GLU A 604 -23.71 -14.80 -28.41
C GLU A 604 -22.88 -13.71 -29.13
N GLY A 605 -22.15 -12.88 -28.39
CA GLY A 605 -21.34 -11.76 -28.91
C GLY A 605 -19.82 -12.01 -28.85
N LEU A 606 -19.38 -13.14 -28.32
CA LEU A 606 -17.99 -13.59 -28.33
C LEU A 606 -17.66 -14.35 -29.59
#